data_dc4850bbbab8db9c907d0827a29a4408
#
_entry.id   dc4850bbbab8db9c907d0827a29a4408
#
_cell.length_a   1.000
_cell.length_b   1.000
_cell.length_c   1.000
_cell.angle_alpha   90.00
_cell.angle_beta   90.00
_cell.angle_gamma   90.00
#
_symmetry.space_group_name_H-M   'P 1'
#
loop_
_entity.id
_entity.type
_entity.pdbx_description
1 polymer ?
#
loop_
_entity_poly.entity_id
_entity_poly.type
_entity_poly.pdbx_seq_one_letter_code
_entity_poly.pdbx_strand_id
1 'polypeptide(L)'
;MDDCKCSSDDALERILQDPNSMPRVMQLEYLKRITDNFSDERLLGEGGFGKVYKGEVQNGKMIAVKKFKQLTNPDVQQKLFENEVLPLMRLRNPNIVRCVGYCSEKSSVVVKHNGIFVLAESHEMLLCLEYLTMGSLDKHLKDESSGLGWRTCYKIIKGVCCSLHYLHEECRPQNNNALIIHLDLKPSNILLDENMVPKVADFGLSKLLYDKKTQICPVEGTFGYMAPEYVNEGKISTKADIYSLGVVIIEIITGCKADPDIEQIINKWGNRSAEALSSVDCQQIRSCLEIGKCCMKSERNERPTTGEIMKKLGLESIECSLDSEGGPLCKKQKEVATCLLKTRKRKLL
;
A
#
# COMPACT_ATOMS: atom_id res chain seq x y z
N MET A 1 -21.17 -10.13 37.82
CA MET A 1 -20.85 -10.46 36.41
C MET A 1 -20.06 -9.26 35.84
N ASP A 2 -18.76 -9.29 36.08
CA ASP A 2 -17.86 -8.22 35.61
C ASP A 2 -17.56 -8.50 34.16
N ASP A 3 -18.23 -7.75 33.23
CA ASP A 3 -17.81 -7.63 31.86
C ASP A 3 -16.44 -6.91 31.83
N CYS A 4 -15.41 -7.71 31.68
CA CYS A 4 -14.05 -7.24 31.48
C CYS A 4 -14.03 -6.44 30.17
N LYS A 5 -14.26 -5.11 30.24
CA LYS A 5 -14.01 -4.17 29.15
C LYS A 5 -12.52 -4.21 28.85
N CYS A 6 -12.12 -5.11 27.96
CA CYS A 6 -10.78 -5.11 27.39
C CYS A 6 -10.49 -3.69 26.88
N SER A 7 -9.44 -3.03 27.40
CA SER A 7 -9.12 -1.67 27.02
C SER A 7 -8.86 -1.61 25.50
N SER A 8 -9.07 -0.44 24.89
CA SER A 8 -8.78 -0.27 23.46
C SER A 8 -7.31 -0.57 23.14
N ASP A 9 -6.42 -0.33 24.12
CA ASP A 9 -5.00 -0.63 24.03
C ASP A 9 -4.75 -2.14 23.98
N ASP A 10 -5.33 -2.94 24.93
CA ASP A 10 -5.18 -4.40 24.95
C ASP A 10 -5.69 -5.05 23.66
N ALA A 11 -6.77 -4.51 23.12
CA ALA A 11 -7.35 -5.00 21.89
C ALA A 11 -6.45 -4.73 20.68
N LEU A 12 -5.85 -3.54 20.60
CA LEU A 12 -4.93 -3.18 19.52
C LEU A 12 -3.61 -3.96 19.67
N GLU A 13 -3.13 -4.16 20.88
CA GLU A 13 -1.94 -4.99 21.15
C GLU A 13 -2.09 -6.41 20.60
N ARG A 14 -3.22 -7.05 20.86
CA ARG A 14 -3.50 -8.40 20.32
C ARG A 14 -3.46 -8.41 18.80
N ILE A 15 -4.03 -7.38 18.15
CA ILE A 15 -3.97 -7.26 16.69
C ILE A 15 -2.53 -7.11 16.22
N LEU A 16 -1.71 -6.29 16.90
CA LEU A 16 -0.32 -6.10 16.52
C LEU A 16 0.55 -7.35 16.73
N GLN A 17 0.20 -8.20 17.70
CA GLN A 17 0.91 -9.46 18.00
C GLN A 17 0.56 -10.59 17.02
N ASP A 18 -0.70 -10.67 16.59
CA ASP A 18 -1.18 -11.71 15.68
C ASP A 18 -1.36 -11.17 14.26
N PRO A 19 -0.49 -11.58 13.31
CA PRO A 19 -0.58 -11.15 11.91
C PRO A 19 -1.91 -11.49 11.23
N ASN A 20 -2.63 -12.52 11.72
CA ASN A 20 -3.90 -12.97 11.17
C ASN A 20 -5.11 -12.27 11.78
N SER A 21 -4.91 -11.46 12.81
CA SER A 21 -5.98 -10.69 13.44
C SER A 21 -6.68 -9.75 12.47
N MET A 22 -8.01 -9.69 12.60
CA MET A 22 -8.84 -8.80 11.78
C MET A 22 -8.76 -7.35 12.24
N PRO A 23 -8.72 -6.38 11.31
CA PRO A 23 -8.81 -4.96 11.62
C PRO A 23 -10.08 -4.64 12.40
N ARG A 24 -10.00 -3.67 13.32
CA ARG A 24 -11.13 -3.27 14.18
C ARG A 24 -11.56 -1.83 13.92
N VAL A 25 -12.80 -1.53 14.28
CA VAL A 25 -13.27 -0.15 14.40
C VAL A 25 -12.59 0.48 15.61
N MET A 26 -11.99 1.65 15.41
CA MET A 26 -11.33 2.46 16.43
C MET A 26 -12.17 3.70 16.72
N GLN A 27 -12.22 4.11 18.00
CA GLN A 27 -12.86 5.35 18.41
C GLN A 27 -11.98 6.54 18.08
N LEU A 28 -12.57 7.64 17.61
CA LEU A 28 -11.84 8.87 17.26
C LEU A 28 -11.05 9.43 18.45
N GLU A 29 -11.65 9.47 19.63
CA GLU A 29 -10.99 9.97 20.84
C GLU A 29 -9.77 9.14 21.23
N TYR A 30 -9.82 7.82 21.01
CA TYR A 30 -8.66 6.96 21.18
C TYR A 30 -7.52 7.33 20.21
N LEU A 31 -7.85 7.54 18.94
CA LEU A 31 -6.87 7.90 17.90
C LEU A 31 -6.28 9.31 18.15
N LYS A 32 -7.09 10.27 18.62
CA LYS A 32 -6.59 11.56 19.06
C LYS A 32 -5.58 11.42 20.20
N ARG A 33 -5.89 10.61 21.20
CA ARG A 33 -5.02 10.41 22.37
C ARG A 33 -3.65 9.86 21.96
N ILE A 34 -3.60 8.79 21.15
CA ILE A 34 -2.33 8.14 20.78
C ILE A 34 -1.52 8.94 19.76
N THR A 35 -2.11 9.91 19.07
CA THR A 35 -1.45 10.79 18.09
C THR A 35 -1.20 12.20 18.65
N ASP A 36 -1.42 12.42 19.94
CA ASP A 36 -1.35 13.76 20.56
C ASP A 36 -2.20 14.78 19.78
N ASN A 37 -3.49 14.46 19.64
CA ASN A 37 -4.48 15.20 18.88
C ASN A 37 -4.03 15.55 17.45
N PHE A 38 -3.36 14.61 16.78
CA PHE A 38 -2.80 14.79 15.43
C PHE A 38 -1.78 15.93 15.36
N SER A 39 -0.88 16.00 16.36
CA SER A 39 0.13 17.05 16.43
C SER A 39 1.11 16.97 15.27
N ASP A 40 1.67 18.11 14.87
CA ASP A 40 2.67 18.16 13.81
C ASP A 40 3.97 17.44 14.18
N GLU A 41 4.28 17.28 15.48
CA GLU A 41 5.41 16.48 15.97
C GLU A 41 5.25 14.99 15.69
N ARG A 42 4.00 14.53 15.56
CA ARG A 42 3.65 13.14 15.20
C ARG A 42 3.46 12.94 13.69
N LEU A 43 3.60 13.99 12.88
CA LEU A 43 3.40 13.93 11.43
C LEU A 43 4.52 13.11 10.76
N LEU A 44 4.14 12.03 10.09
CA LEU A 44 5.04 11.17 9.29
C LEU A 44 5.13 11.62 7.84
N GLY A 45 4.03 12.17 7.31
CA GLY A 45 3.95 12.66 5.93
C GLY A 45 2.57 13.18 5.56
N GLU A 46 2.52 13.94 4.49
CA GLU A 46 1.30 14.48 3.91
C GLU A 46 1.24 14.15 2.41
N GLY A 47 0.06 13.74 1.94
CA GLY A 47 -0.18 13.41 0.54
C GLY A 47 -1.49 14.00 0.01
N GLY A 48 -1.83 13.65 -1.23
CA GLY A 48 -3.07 14.11 -1.88
C GLY A 48 -4.32 13.75 -1.10
N PHE A 49 -4.35 12.58 -0.47
CA PHE A 49 -5.53 12.01 0.19
C PHE A 49 -5.61 12.29 1.70
N GLY A 50 -4.52 12.75 2.34
CA GLY A 50 -4.53 12.99 3.78
C GLY A 50 -3.16 13.16 4.40
N LYS A 51 -3.15 13.22 5.73
CA LYS A 51 -1.96 13.27 6.57
C LYS A 51 -1.80 11.96 7.34
N VAL A 52 -0.57 11.50 7.50
CA VAL A 52 -0.24 10.27 8.26
C VAL A 52 0.50 10.67 9.52
N TYR A 53 0.03 10.18 10.65
CA TYR A 53 0.59 10.47 11.98
C TYR A 53 1.10 9.21 12.65
N LYS A 54 2.13 9.35 13.46
CA LYS A 54 2.64 8.30 14.34
C LYS A 54 1.76 8.23 15.59
N GLY A 55 1.13 7.08 15.81
CA GLY A 55 0.36 6.80 17.02
C GLY A 55 1.16 5.90 17.97
N GLU A 56 1.23 6.28 19.24
CA GLU A 56 1.94 5.53 20.28
C GLU A 56 0.93 4.88 21.24
N VAL A 57 0.93 3.55 21.27
CA VAL A 57 0.09 2.74 22.16
C VAL A 57 0.77 2.63 23.53
N GLN A 58 0.01 2.37 24.58
CA GLN A 58 0.47 2.39 25.99
C GLN A 58 1.76 1.59 26.27
N ASN A 59 1.99 0.49 25.55
CA ASN A 59 3.19 -0.36 25.72
C ASN A 59 4.38 0.08 24.85
N GLY A 60 4.35 1.28 24.28
CA GLY A 60 5.40 1.80 23.41
C GLY A 60 5.36 1.26 21.98
N LYS A 61 4.40 0.40 21.61
CA LYS A 61 4.20 0.00 20.22
C LYS A 61 3.65 1.15 19.40
N MET A 62 4.02 1.16 18.13
CA MET A 62 3.67 2.24 17.19
C MET A 62 2.71 1.74 16.12
N ILE A 63 1.80 2.62 15.70
CA ILE A 63 0.98 2.47 14.49
C ILE A 63 1.09 3.73 13.64
N ALA A 64 0.74 3.62 12.36
CA ALA A 64 0.55 4.77 11.48
C ALA A 64 -0.95 5.05 11.33
N VAL A 65 -1.35 6.30 11.55
CA VAL A 65 -2.75 6.74 11.46
C VAL A 65 -2.89 7.74 10.32
N LYS A 66 -3.49 7.30 9.20
CA LYS A 66 -3.80 8.15 8.05
C LYS A 66 -5.15 8.82 8.29
N LYS A 67 -5.14 10.14 8.46
CA LYS A 67 -6.32 10.98 8.54
C LYS A 67 -6.64 11.52 7.15
N PHE A 68 -7.81 11.15 6.60
CA PHE A 68 -8.23 11.60 5.27
C PHE A 68 -8.60 13.08 5.29
N LYS A 69 -8.30 13.78 4.18
CA LYS A 69 -8.71 15.17 4.00
C LYS A 69 -10.23 15.27 3.98
N GLN A 70 -10.75 16.27 4.67
CA GLN A 70 -12.16 16.63 4.54
C GLN A 70 -12.37 17.28 3.17
N LEU A 71 -13.30 16.73 2.40
CA LEU A 71 -13.69 17.24 1.09
C LEU A 71 -15.05 17.91 1.16
N THR A 72 -15.26 18.88 0.30
CA THR A 72 -16.57 19.57 0.16
C THR A 72 -17.69 18.64 -0.25
N ASN A 73 -17.35 17.56 -0.98
CA ASN A 73 -18.31 16.52 -1.36
C ASN A 73 -18.13 15.28 -0.46
N PRO A 74 -19.06 15.02 0.48
CA PRO A 74 -18.97 13.88 1.41
C PRO A 74 -19.00 12.52 0.71
N ASP A 75 -19.69 12.39 -0.42
CA ASP A 75 -19.78 11.11 -1.14
C ASP A 75 -18.44 10.77 -1.83
N VAL A 76 -17.71 11.77 -2.32
CA VAL A 76 -16.36 11.59 -2.86
C VAL A 76 -15.40 11.20 -1.74
N GLN A 77 -15.46 11.87 -0.60
CA GLN A 77 -14.63 11.56 0.56
C GLN A 77 -14.87 10.12 1.05
N GLN A 78 -16.14 9.72 1.18
CA GLN A 78 -16.53 8.36 1.56
C GLN A 78 -15.98 7.31 0.59
N LYS A 79 -16.09 7.58 -0.72
CA LYS A 79 -15.62 6.68 -1.76
C LYS A 79 -14.09 6.50 -1.73
N LEU A 80 -13.34 7.59 -1.51
CA LEU A 80 -11.88 7.52 -1.39
C LEU A 80 -11.46 6.67 -0.17
N PHE A 81 -12.11 6.88 0.96
CA PHE A 81 -11.90 6.09 2.17
C PHE A 81 -12.21 4.60 1.94
N GLU A 82 -13.36 4.29 1.36
CA GLU A 82 -13.77 2.91 1.07
C GLU A 82 -12.84 2.23 0.08
N ASN A 83 -12.36 2.93 -0.94
CA ASN A 83 -11.45 2.39 -1.95
C ASN A 83 -10.10 1.95 -1.34
N GLU A 84 -9.64 2.61 -0.28
CA GLU A 84 -8.39 2.25 0.37
C GLU A 84 -8.59 1.22 1.50
N VAL A 85 -9.61 1.41 2.33
CA VAL A 85 -9.84 0.57 3.52
C VAL A 85 -10.33 -0.83 3.14
N LEU A 86 -11.30 -0.94 2.24
CA LEU A 86 -11.94 -2.24 1.95
C LEU A 86 -11.00 -3.28 1.35
N PRO A 87 -10.09 -2.94 0.41
CA PRO A 87 -9.06 -3.87 -0.03
C PRO A 87 -8.14 -4.28 1.12
N LEU A 88 -7.58 -3.31 1.84
CA LEU A 88 -6.61 -3.55 2.91
C LEU A 88 -7.15 -4.41 4.07
N MET A 89 -8.45 -4.35 4.35
CA MET A 89 -9.07 -5.22 5.35
C MET A 89 -8.95 -6.71 5.00
N ARG A 90 -8.78 -7.06 3.75
CA ARG A 90 -8.77 -8.45 3.24
C ARG A 90 -7.38 -8.93 2.86
N LEU A 91 -6.47 -8.01 2.53
CA LEU A 91 -5.13 -8.36 2.10
C LEU A 91 -4.31 -8.94 3.26
N ARG A 92 -3.67 -10.09 3.02
CA ARG A 92 -2.75 -10.75 3.95
C ARG A 92 -1.54 -11.21 3.15
N ASN A 93 -0.50 -10.40 3.14
CA ASN A 93 0.75 -10.69 2.45
C ASN A 93 1.90 -9.97 3.18
N PRO A 94 3.06 -10.61 3.40
CA PRO A 94 4.18 -10.00 4.11
C PRO A 94 4.74 -8.75 3.43
N ASN A 95 4.52 -8.59 2.12
CA ASN A 95 4.99 -7.46 1.33
C ASN A 95 3.89 -6.41 1.04
N ILE A 96 2.80 -6.45 1.78
CA ILE A 96 1.72 -5.44 1.75
C ILE A 96 1.53 -4.88 3.15
N VAL A 97 1.37 -3.56 3.25
CA VAL A 97 1.12 -2.91 4.54
C VAL A 97 -0.16 -3.44 5.17
N ARG A 98 -0.08 -3.79 6.46
CA ARG A 98 -1.21 -4.37 7.18
C ARG A 98 -2.13 -3.29 7.75
N CYS A 99 -3.42 -3.39 7.46
CA CYS A 99 -4.45 -2.64 8.15
C CYS A 99 -4.69 -3.26 9.55
N VAL A 100 -4.61 -2.44 10.59
CA VAL A 100 -4.89 -2.84 11.99
C VAL A 100 -6.22 -2.33 12.49
N GLY A 101 -6.78 -1.30 11.84
CA GLY A 101 -8.08 -0.76 12.17
C GLY A 101 -8.47 0.44 11.33
N TYR A 102 -9.66 0.97 11.61
CA TYR A 102 -10.16 2.18 10.96
C TYR A 102 -11.16 2.91 11.86
N CYS A 103 -11.37 4.21 11.59
CA CYS A 103 -12.39 5.03 12.22
C CYS A 103 -13.22 5.72 11.13
N SER A 104 -14.53 5.80 11.33
CA SER A 104 -15.46 6.55 10.49
C SER A 104 -16.55 7.09 11.39
N GLU A 105 -16.31 8.28 11.96
CA GLU A 105 -17.23 8.91 12.92
C GLU A 105 -17.79 10.22 12.37
N LYS A 106 -19.11 10.36 12.48
CA LYS A 106 -19.83 11.59 12.16
C LYS A 106 -20.11 12.35 13.44
N SER A 107 -19.90 13.63 13.41
CA SER A 107 -20.25 14.56 14.49
C SER A 107 -20.95 15.78 13.94
N SER A 108 -21.84 16.38 14.74
CA SER A 108 -22.48 17.64 14.41
C SER A 108 -22.10 18.67 15.45
N VAL A 109 -21.57 19.79 14.99
CA VAL A 109 -21.17 20.92 15.86
C VAL A 109 -21.88 22.18 15.45
N VAL A 110 -22.25 22.99 16.44
CA VAL A 110 -22.82 24.30 16.17
C VAL A 110 -21.66 25.27 15.90
N VAL A 111 -21.64 25.84 14.69
CA VAL A 111 -20.64 26.83 14.27
C VAL A 111 -21.32 28.16 13.94
N LYS A 112 -20.63 29.28 14.15
CA LYS A 112 -21.11 30.60 13.75
C LYS A 112 -20.60 30.89 12.33
N HIS A 113 -21.52 30.97 11.37
CA HIS A 113 -21.24 31.34 9.98
C HIS A 113 -22.01 32.61 9.59
N ASN A 114 -21.30 33.65 9.16
CA ASN A 114 -21.88 34.96 8.83
C ASN A 114 -22.81 35.54 9.93
N GLY A 115 -22.43 35.36 11.19
CA GLY A 115 -23.21 35.86 12.32
C GLY A 115 -24.36 34.95 12.80
N ILE A 116 -24.71 33.91 12.04
CA ILE A 116 -25.81 32.96 12.33
C ILE A 116 -25.21 31.65 12.84
N PHE A 117 -25.85 31.04 13.84
CA PHE A 117 -25.48 29.69 14.29
C PHE A 117 -26.07 28.65 13.34
N VAL A 118 -25.22 27.82 12.79
CA VAL A 118 -25.59 26.70 11.92
C VAL A 118 -25.03 25.40 12.46
N LEU A 119 -25.73 24.30 12.22
CA LEU A 119 -25.26 22.96 12.52
C LEU A 119 -24.34 22.52 11.38
N ALA A 120 -23.06 22.36 11.66
CA ALA A 120 -22.09 21.81 10.71
C ALA A 120 -21.85 20.32 11.00
N GLU A 121 -21.98 19.48 9.98
CA GLU A 121 -21.61 18.06 10.08
C GLU A 121 -20.15 17.88 9.70
N SER A 122 -19.42 17.14 10.53
CA SER A 122 -18.07 16.68 10.25
C SER A 122 -18.04 15.17 10.19
N HIS A 123 -17.29 14.61 9.23
CA HIS A 123 -17.09 13.18 9.11
C HIS A 123 -15.60 12.87 9.14
N GLU A 124 -15.13 12.40 10.28
CA GLU A 124 -13.74 12.01 10.48
C GLU A 124 -13.53 10.57 9.99
N MET A 125 -12.60 10.41 9.05
CA MET A 125 -12.24 9.13 8.45
C MET A 125 -10.76 8.90 8.62
N LEU A 126 -10.39 7.78 9.28
CA LEU A 126 -9.03 7.44 9.60
C LEU A 126 -8.76 5.96 9.29
N LEU A 127 -7.58 5.68 8.75
CA LEU A 127 -7.07 4.34 8.50
C LEU A 127 -5.85 4.10 9.39
N CYS A 128 -5.88 3.00 10.14
CA CYS A 128 -4.80 2.61 11.04
C CYS A 128 -4.02 1.45 10.42
N LEU A 129 -2.72 1.65 10.26
CA LEU A 129 -1.80 0.72 9.62
C LEU A 129 -0.68 0.33 10.60
N GLU A 130 0.00 -0.79 10.34
CA GLU A 130 1.25 -1.10 11.01
C GLU A 130 2.27 0.02 10.77
N TYR A 131 3.10 0.30 11.77
CA TYR A 131 4.16 1.30 11.65
C TYR A 131 5.45 0.64 11.15
N LEU A 132 6.02 1.21 10.08
CA LEU A 132 7.22 0.71 9.42
C LEU A 132 8.38 1.65 9.71
N THR A 133 9.34 1.18 10.49
CA THR A 133 10.36 1.99 11.14
C THR A 133 11.37 2.62 10.20
N MET A 134 11.65 1.97 9.07
CA MET A 134 12.62 2.48 8.09
C MET A 134 12.02 3.48 7.11
N GLY A 135 10.68 3.71 7.17
CA GLY A 135 9.99 4.66 6.30
C GLY A 135 9.93 4.23 4.84
N SER A 136 9.84 5.19 3.92
CA SER A 136 9.64 4.93 2.50
C SER A 136 10.96 4.79 1.73
N LEU A 137 10.94 3.93 0.71
CA LEU A 137 12.10 3.60 -0.12
C LEU A 137 12.71 4.83 -0.82
N ASP A 138 11.89 5.82 -1.21
CA ASP A 138 12.38 7.02 -1.89
C ASP A 138 13.37 7.83 -1.05
N LYS A 139 13.25 7.79 0.29
CA LYS A 139 14.21 8.45 1.20
C LYS A 139 15.57 7.78 1.13
N HIS A 140 15.59 6.45 1.03
CA HIS A 140 16.83 5.66 0.93
C HIS A 140 17.48 5.76 -0.45
N LEU A 141 16.71 6.00 -1.52
CA LEU A 141 17.26 6.16 -2.87
C LEU A 141 17.89 7.54 -3.07
N LYS A 142 17.44 8.57 -2.35
CA LYS A 142 17.97 9.94 -2.42
C LYS A 142 19.25 10.14 -1.62
N ASP A 143 19.49 9.30 -0.62
CA ASP A 143 20.66 9.42 0.24
C ASP A 143 21.84 8.64 -0.35
N GLU A 144 22.73 9.36 -1.04
CA GLU A 144 23.94 8.77 -1.63
C GLU A 144 24.94 8.29 -0.58
N SER A 145 24.89 8.82 0.65
CA SER A 145 25.83 8.50 1.74
C SER A 145 25.46 7.23 2.50
N SER A 146 24.17 6.91 2.61
CA SER A 146 23.64 5.70 3.27
C SER A 146 23.18 4.63 2.28
N GLY A 147 23.67 4.67 1.04
CA GLY A 147 23.19 3.87 -0.08
C GLY A 147 22.99 2.40 0.26
N LEU A 148 21.79 1.89 -0.05
CA LEU A 148 21.44 0.48 0.15
C LEU A 148 22.43 -0.42 -0.60
N GLY A 149 22.99 -1.42 0.08
CA GLY A 149 23.80 -2.46 -0.57
C GLY A 149 22.94 -3.30 -1.55
N TRP A 150 23.61 -3.90 -2.57
CA TRP A 150 22.91 -4.64 -3.61
C TRP A 150 21.96 -5.72 -3.06
N ARG A 151 22.41 -6.49 -2.07
CA ARG A 151 21.63 -7.58 -1.47
C ARG A 151 20.30 -7.06 -0.91
N THR A 152 20.31 -5.87 -0.29
CA THR A 152 19.09 -5.22 0.23
C THR A 152 18.20 -4.75 -0.91
N CYS A 153 18.78 -4.12 -1.95
CA CYS A 153 18.04 -3.71 -3.15
C CYS A 153 17.36 -4.91 -3.83
N TYR A 154 18.09 -6.01 -3.98
CA TYR A 154 17.56 -7.23 -4.59
C TYR A 154 16.43 -7.84 -3.74
N LYS A 155 16.56 -7.83 -2.39
CA LYS A 155 15.49 -8.22 -1.47
C LYS A 155 14.24 -7.35 -1.65
N ILE A 156 14.42 -6.04 -1.75
CA ILE A 156 13.32 -5.09 -1.98
C ILE A 156 12.64 -5.37 -3.32
N ILE A 157 13.38 -5.50 -4.41
CA ILE A 157 12.83 -5.83 -5.73
C ILE A 157 11.98 -7.09 -5.67
N LYS A 158 12.51 -8.17 -5.07
CA LYS A 158 11.79 -9.44 -4.93
C LYS A 158 10.48 -9.28 -4.15
N GLY A 159 10.52 -8.60 -3.01
CA GLY A 159 9.31 -8.42 -2.18
C GLY A 159 8.24 -7.58 -2.88
N VAL A 160 8.62 -6.55 -3.64
CA VAL A 160 7.65 -5.77 -4.45
C VAL A 160 7.06 -6.63 -5.57
N CYS A 161 7.85 -7.49 -6.22
CA CYS A 161 7.33 -8.45 -7.21
C CYS A 161 6.34 -9.43 -6.58
N CYS A 162 6.65 -9.96 -5.37
CA CYS A 162 5.74 -10.84 -4.63
C CYS A 162 4.43 -10.15 -4.28
N SER A 163 4.46 -8.88 -3.85
CA SER A 163 3.23 -8.12 -3.54
C SER A 163 2.34 -7.95 -4.77
N LEU A 164 2.91 -7.60 -5.93
CA LEU A 164 2.14 -7.47 -7.17
C LEU A 164 1.62 -8.82 -7.67
N HIS A 165 2.40 -9.89 -7.54
CA HIS A 165 1.94 -11.23 -7.89
C HIS A 165 0.72 -11.63 -7.06
N TYR A 166 0.78 -11.39 -5.75
CA TYR A 166 -0.35 -11.62 -4.86
C TYR A 166 -1.60 -10.81 -5.26
N LEU A 167 -1.46 -9.51 -5.57
CA LEU A 167 -2.58 -8.66 -5.99
C LEU A 167 -3.19 -9.08 -7.33
N HIS A 168 -2.35 -9.53 -8.28
CA HIS A 168 -2.76 -9.83 -9.66
C HIS A 168 -3.19 -11.27 -9.88
N GLU A 169 -2.76 -12.23 -9.04
CA GLU A 169 -3.01 -13.65 -9.30
C GLU A 169 -3.65 -14.39 -8.11
N GLU A 170 -3.27 -14.08 -6.87
CA GLU A 170 -3.65 -14.85 -5.70
C GLU A 170 -4.83 -14.25 -4.93
N CYS A 171 -4.85 -12.92 -4.79
CA CYS A 171 -5.89 -12.21 -4.03
C CYS A 171 -7.21 -12.21 -4.78
N ARG A 172 -7.92 -13.36 -4.74
CA ARG A 172 -9.26 -13.50 -5.32
C ARG A 172 -10.29 -13.42 -4.21
N PRO A 173 -11.11 -12.36 -4.16
CA PRO A 173 -12.27 -12.33 -3.27
C PRO A 173 -13.14 -13.57 -3.58
N GLN A 174 -13.51 -14.33 -2.55
CA GLN A 174 -14.41 -15.48 -2.71
C GLN A 174 -15.64 -15.06 -3.52
N ASN A 175 -15.89 -15.74 -4.64
CA ASN A 175 -16.98 -15.58 -5.61
C ASN A 175 -16.86 -14.48 -6.68
N ASN A 176 -15.79 -13.68 -6.72
CA ASN A 176 -15.55 -12.75 -7.82
C ASN A 176 -14.10 -12.86 -8.28
N ASN A 177 -13.86 -13.14 -9.56
CA ASN A 177 -12.53 -13.15 -10.18
C ASN A 177 -11.91 -11.75 -10.28
N ALA A 178 -12.08 -10.91 -9.24
CA ALA A 178 -11.56 -9.57 -9.22
C ALA A 178 -10.09 -9.57 -8.81
N LEU A 179 -9.27 -8.87 -9.58
CA LEU A 179 -7.88 -8.56 -9.28
C LEU A 179 -7.78 -7.15 -8.70
N ILE A 180 -6.72 -6.85 -7.98
CA ILE A 180 -6.45 -5.50 -7.52
C ILE A 180 -5.32 -4.92 -8.35
N ILE A 181 -5.58 -3.77 -8.99
CA ILE A 181 -4.57 -2.97 -9.66
C ILE A 181 -4.23 -1.80 -8.75
N HIS A 182 -2.94 -1.59 -8.47
CA HIS A 182 -2.48 -0.58 -7.51
C HIS A 182 -2.57 0.85 -8.06
N LEU A 183 -2.11 1.06 -9.30
CA LEU A 183 -2.10 2.29 -10.09
C LEU A 183 -1.20 3.44 -9.58
N ASP A 184 -0.59 3.33 -8.41
CA ASP A 184 0.36 4.33 -7.89
C ASP A 184 1.59 3.69 -7.26
N LEU A 185 2.13 2.62 -7.90
CA LEU A 185 3.36 1.99 -7.44
C LEU A 185 4.55 2.91 -7.73
N LYS A 186 5.24 3.31 -6.66
CA LYS A 186 6.41 4.21 -6.69
C LYS A 186 7.23 4.04 -5.41
N PRO A 187 8.49 4.49 -5.33
CA PRO A 187 9.32 4.31 -4.14
C PRO A 187 8.74 4.92 -2.86
N SER A 188 8.01 6.05 -2.94
CA SER A 188 7.38 6.65 -1.76
C SER A 188 6.19 5.84 -1.21
N ASN A 189 5.62 4.91 -1.99
CA ASN A 189 4.55 4.00 -1.60
C ASN A 189 5.08 2.58 -1.29
N ILE A 190 6.40 2.41 -1.24
CA ILE A 190 7.06 1.19 -0.77
C ILE A 190 7.71 1.52 0.57
N LEU A 191 7.15 1.00 1.64
CA LEU A 191 7.63 1.22 3.01
C LEU A 191 8.52 0.04 3.42
N LEU A 192 9.48 0.30 4.30
CA LEU A 192 10.45 -0.68 4.76
C LEU A 192 10.29 -0.92 6.27
N ASP A 193 10.28 -2.18 6.67
CA ASP A 193 10.33 -2.55 8.08
C ASP A 193 11.78 -2.50 8.63
N GLU A 194 11.95 -2.83 9.90
CA GLU A 194 13.24 -2.87 10.60
C GLU A 194 14.27 -3.82 9.95
N ASN A 195 13.81 -4.83 9.22
CA ASN A 195 14.61 -5.81 8.50
C ASN A 195 14.76 -5.48 7.01
N MET A 196 14.38 -4.26 6.59
CA MET A 196 14.39 -3.84 5.19
C MET A 196 13.50 -4.72 4.29
N VAL A 197 12.43 -5.30 4.85
CA VAL A 197 11.40 -6.00 4.06
C VAL A 197 10.45 -4.96 3.47
N PRO A 198 10.26 -4.94 2.15
CA PRO A 198 9.36 -3.96 1.51
C PRO A 198 7.90 -4.33 1.74
N LYS A 199 7.08 -3.32 1.97
CA LYS A 199 5.64 -3.41 2.04
C LYS A 199 5.00 -2.33 1.18
N VAL A 200 4.23 -2.75 0.18
CA VAL A 200 3.47 -1.84 -0.69
C VAL A 200 2.33 -1.23 0.11
N ALA A 201 2.17 0.08 0.01
CA ALA A 201 1.22 0.90 0.76
C ALA A 201 0.50 1.90 -0.16
N ASP A 202 -0.50 2.60 0.38
CA ASP A 202 -1.32 3.61 -0.30
C ASP A 202 -2.17 3.07 -1.46
N PHE A 203 -3.25 2.38 -1.08
CA PHE A 203 -4.23 1.80 -2.01
C PHE A 203 -5.33 2.79 -2.44
N GLY A 204 -5.16 4.09 -2.19
CA GLY A 204 -6.17 5.12 -2.46
C GLY A 204 -6.60 5.20 -3.93
N LEU A 205 -5.71 4.89 -4.87
CA LEU A 205 -6.01 4.85 -6.31
C LEU A 205 -6.32 3.45 -6.84
N SER A 206 -6.22 2.40 -6.01
CA SER A 206 -6.40 1.02 -6.45
C SER A 206 -7.79 0.76 -7.03
N LYS A 207 -7.86 -0.14 -7.98
CA LYS A 207 -9.10 -0.54 -8.65
C LYS A 207 -9.27 -2.05 -8.64
N LEU A 208 -10.52 -2.50 -8.49
CA LEU A 208 -10.88 -3.89 -8.70
C LEU A 208 -11.13 -4.11 -10.19
N LEU A 209 -10.41 -5.05 -10.76
CA LEU A 209 -10.55 -5.44 -12.16
C LEU A 209 -11.22 -6.82 -12.23
N TYR A 210 -12.42 -6.87 -12.78
CA TYR A 210 -13.18 -8.10 -12.93
C TYR A 210 -12.84 -8.79 -14.26
N ASP A 211 -12.75 -10.13 -14.24
CA ASP A 211 -12.53 -10.97 -15.42
C ASP A 211 -11.26 -10.63 -16.23
N LYS A 212 -10.25 -10.03 -15.63
CA LYS A 212 -9.00 -9.58 -16.29
C LYS A 212 -9.24 -8.66 -17.49
N LYS A 213 -10.43 -8.03 -17.60
CA LYS A 213 -10.78 -7.14 -18.70
C LYS A 213 -10.20 -5.74 -18.46
N THR A 214 -9.69 -5.13 -19.54
CA THR A 214 -9.28 -3.73 -19.51
C THR A 214 -10.49 -2.84 -19.21
N GLN A 215 -10.30 -1.87 -18.29
CA GLN A 215 -11.29 -0.85 -17.97
C GLN A 215 -10.75 0.53 -18.34
N ILE A 216 -11.65 1.50 -18.54
CA ILE A 216 -11.30 2.90 -18.74
C ILE A 216 -11.70 3.66 -17.48
N CYS A 217 -10.78 4.47 -16.96
CA CYS A 217 -11.03 5.33 -15.81
C CYS A 217 -10.29 6.67 -15.94
N PRO A 218 -10.67 7.69 -15.16
CA PRO A 218 -9.90 8.92 -15.07
C PRO A 218 -8.44 8.65 -14.75
N VAL A 219 -7.54 9.41 -15.36
CA VAL A 219 -6.09 9.28 -15.16
C VAL A 219 -5.72 9.98 -13.86
N GLU A 220 -5.31 9.19 -12.89
CA GLU A 220 -4.86 9.63 -11.57
C GLU A 220 -3.59 8.86 -11.21
N GLY A 221 -2.61 9.50 -10.59
CA GLY A 221 -1.36 8.85 -10.19
C GLY A 221 -0.15 9.76 -10.29
N THR A 222 1.03 9.16 -10.28
CA THR A 222 2.30 9.88 -10.27
C THR A 222 2.98 9.81 -11.63
N PHE A 223 3.13 10.97 -12.29
CA PHE A 223 3.84 11.05 -13.57
C PHE A 223 5.23 10.43 -13.50
N GLY A 224 5.63 9.76 -14.59
CA GLY A 224 6.90 9.04 -14.68
C GLY A 224 6.86 7.59 -14.16
N TYR A 225 5.74 7.16 -13.49
CA TYR A 225 5.49 5.77 -13.14
C TYR A 225 4.27 5.19 -13.86
N MET A 226 3.41 6.04 -14.40
CA MET A 226 2.20 5.63 -15.10
C MET A 226 2.50 5.06 -16.48
N ALA A 227 1.84 3.98 -16.83
CA ALA A 227 1.95 3.33 -18.14
C ALA A 227 1.40 4.23 -19.26
N PRO A 228 2.00 4.21 -20.49
CA PRO A 228 1.57 5.05 -21.61
C PRO A 228 0.09 4.91 -21.97
N GLU A 229 -0.45 3.70 -22.02
CA GLU A 229 -1.86 3.44 -22.31
C GLU A 229 -2.79 3.96 -21.21
N TYR A 230 -2.31 4.05 -19.97
CA TYR A 230 -3.08 4.65 -18.89
C TYR A 230 -3.09 6.18 -19.02
N VAL A 231 -1.93 6.80 -19.28
CA VAL A 231 -1.81 8.26 -19.45
C VAL A 231 -2.62 8.75 -20.64
N ASN A 232 -2.51 8.06 -21.80
CA ASN A 232 -3.09 8.52 -23.05
C ASN A 232 -4.57 8.19 -23.22
N GLU A 233 -5.02 7.06 -22.65
CA GLU A 233 -6.33 6.48 -22.95
C GLU A 233 -7.15 6.14 -21.70
N GLY A 234 -6.58 6.33 -20.49
CA GLY A 234 -7.22 5.92 -19.23
C GLY A 234 -7.38 4.39 -19.10
N LYS A 235 -6.72 3.60 -19.94
CA LYS A 235 -6.83 2.14 -19.95
C LYS A 235 -6.05 1.52 -18.81
N ILE A 236 -6.74 0.81 -17.91
CA ILE A 236 -6.14 0.07 -16.80
C ILE A 236 -6.18 -1.43 -17.02
N SER A 237 -5.10 -2.09 -16.64
CA SER A 237 -4.95 -3.54 -16.60
C SER A 237 -3.80 -3.87 -15.62
N THR A 238 -3.57 -5.15 -15.34
CA THR A 238 -2.37 -5.58 -14.58
C THR A 238 -1.07 -5.06 -15.18
N LYS A 239 -1.04 -4.85 -16.50
CA LYS A 239 0.15 -4.35 -17.22
C LYS A 239 0.50 -2.89 -16.91
N ALA A 240 -0.44 -2.10 -16.34
CA ALA A 240 -0.14 -0.76 -15.85
C ALA A 240 0.78 -0.81 -14.62
N ASP A 241 0.48 -1.67 -13.65
CA ASP A 241 1.38 -1.87 -12.49
C ASP A 241 2.72 -2.50 -12.88
N ILE A 242 2.74 -3.36 -13.90
CA ILE A 242 3.99 -3.93 -14.43
C ILE A 242 4.90 -2.84 -14.99
N TYR A 243 4.34 -1.85 -15.69
CA TYR A 243 5.12 -0.70 -16.16
C TYR A 243 5.72 0.07 -14.97
N SER A 244 4.89 0.40 -13.97
CA SER A 244 5.33 1.08 -12.75
C SER A 244 6.43 0.29 -12.01
N LEU A 245 6.29 -1.03 -11.93
CA LEU A 245 7.32 -1.93 -11.37
C LEU A 245 8.64 -1.82 -12.14
N GLY A 246 8.58 -1.78 -13.47
CA GLY A 246 9.77 -1.59 -14.31
C GLY A 246 10.51 -0.31 -13.97
N VAL A 247 9.79 0.82 -13.85
CA VAL A 247 10.38 2.11 -13.47
C VAL A 247 11.00 2.03 -12.07
N VAL A 248 10.31 1.42 -11.10
CA VAL A 248 10.81 1.25 -9.73
C VAL A 248 12.09 0.41 -9.71
N ILE A 249 12.13 -0.71 -10.45
CA ILE A 249 13.35 -1.55 -10.55
C ILE A 249 14.52 -0.75 -11.10
N ILE A 250 14.33 -0.04 -12.20
CA ILE A 250 15.37 0.80 -12.81
C ILE A 250 15.84 1.87 -11.81
N GLU A 251 14.91 2.57 -11.14
CA GLU A 251 15.24 3.61 -10.18
C GLU A 251 16.02 3.06 -8.96
N ILE A 252 15.66 1.87 -8.45
CA ILE A 252 16.42 1.21 -7.36
C ILE A 252 17.85 0.94 -7.78
N ILE A 253 18.06 0.47 -9.01
CA ILE A 253 19.38 0.04 -9.49
C ILE A 253 20.25 1.22 -9.89
N THR A 254 19.68 2.25 -10.52
CA THR A 254 20.44 3.34 -11.15
C THR A 254 20.46 4.63 -10.32
N GLY A 255 19.48 4.80 -9.43
CA GLY A 255 19.17 6.05 -8.72
C GLY A 255 18.39 7.06 -9.58
N CYS A 256 18.02 6.70 -10.81
CA CYS A 256 17.24 7.56 -11.72
C CYS A 256 16.30 6.72 -12.60
N LYS A 257 15.44 7.38 -13.37
CA LYS A 257 14.46 6.72 -14.25
C LYS A 257 14.94 6.56 -15.70
N ALA A 258 16.21 6.84 -15.96
CA ALA A 258 16.78 6.79 -17.29
C ALA A 258 17.15 5.36 -17.72
N ASP A 259 17.21 5.13 -19.05
CA ASP A 259 17.69 3.86 -19.60
C ASP A 259 19.20 3.72 -19.35
N PRO A 260 19.64 2.73 -18.57
CA PRO A 260 21.02 2.63 -18.13
C PRO A 260 21.90 1.85 -19.12
N ASP A 261 23.17 2.23 -19.21
CA ASP A 261 24.24 1.37 -19.68
C ASP A 261 24.59 0.34 -18.57
N ILE A 262 24.41 -0.93 -18.90
CA ILE A 262 24.57 -2.03 -17.94
C ILE A 262 25.98 -2.09 -17.35
N GLU A 263 27.03 -1.91 -18.17
CA GLU A 263 28.40 -1.98 -17.71
C GLU A 263 28.79 -0.81 -16.79
N GLN A 264 28.31 0.40 -17.11
CA GLN A 264 28.50 1.55 -16.22
C GLN A 264 27.80 1.34 -14.86
N ILE A 265 26.61 0.74 -14.84
CA ILE A 265 25.90 0.45 -13.60
C ILE A 265 26.65 -0.59 -12.75
N ILE A 266 27.13 -1.67 -13.35
CA ILE A 266 27.89 -2.69 -12.62
C ILE A 266 29.16 -2.08 -12.03
N ASN A 267 29.88 -1.26 -12.79
CA ASN A 267 31.04 -0.55 -12.30
C ASN A 267 30.70 0.42 -11.15
N LYS A 268 29.59 1.15 -11.26
CA LYS A 268 29.10 2.03 -10.19
C LYS A 268 28.82 1.25 -8.90
N TRP A 269 28.16 0.09 -9.00
CA TRP A 269 27.90 -0.78 -7.85
C TRP A 269 29.16 -1.37 -7.25
N GLY A 270 30.13 -1.78 -8.08
CA GLY A 270 31.44 -2.25 -7.63
C GLY A 270 32.21 -1.20 -6.82
N ASN A 271 32.11 0.07 -7.21
CA ASN A 271 32.77 1.17 -6.51
C ASN A 271 32.02 1.64 -5.22
N ARG A 272 30.74 1.32 -5.08
CA ARG A 272 29.93 1.66 -3.89
C ARG A 272 30.11 0.70 -2.72
N SER A 273 30.48 -0.53 -2.98
CA SER A 273 30.57 -1.56 -1.96
C SER A 273 32.01 -1.65 -1.41
N ALA A 274 32.13 -1.68 -0.09
CA ALA A 274 33.41 -2.02 0.55
C ALA A 274 33.85 -3.46 0.25
N GLU A 275 32.91 -4.34 -0.08
CA GLU A 275 33.14 -5.69 -0.57
C GLU A 275 32.92 -5.72 -2.10
N ALA A 276 33.82 -6.37 -2.83
CA ALA A 276 33.66 -6.55 -4.27
C ALA A 276 32.35 -7.32 -4.58
N LEU A 277 31.63 -6.86 -5.61
CA LEU A 277 30.46 -7.59 -6.10
C LEU A 277 30.85 -9.01 -6.51
N SER A 278 30.07 -9.99 -6.05
CA SER A 278 30.24 -11.36 -6.52
C SER A 278 29.73 -11.50 -7.97
N SER A 279 30.15 -12.56 -8.66
CA SER A 279 29.61 -12.88 -10.00
C SER A 279 28.10 -13.07 -9.98
N VAL A 280 27.55 -13.58 -8.86
CA VAL A 280 26.12 -13.75 -8.65
C VAL A 280 25.42 -12.40 -8.54
N ASP A 281 25.98 -11.44 -7.80
CA ASP A 281 25.44 -10.09 -7.67
C ASP A 281 25.40 -9.39 -9.04
N CYS A 282 26.48 -9.49 -9.83
CA CYS A 282 26.53 -8.94 -11.18
C CYS A 282 25.46 -9.55 -12.09
N GLN A 283 25.25 -10.87 -12.02
CA GLN A 283 24.20 -11.55 -12.79
C GLN A 283 22.81 -11.10 -12.36
N GLN A 284 22.57 -10.93 -11.05
CA GLN A 284 21.29 -10.44 -10.53
C GLN A 284 21.01 -9.01 -10.99
N ILE A 285 22.02 -8.11 -10.97
CA ILE A 285 21.87 -6.74 -11.49
C ILE A 285 21.47 -6.77 -12.96
N ARG A 286 22.16 -7.53 -13.81
CA ARG A 286 21.83 -7.67 -15.23
C ARG A 286 20.40 -8.16 -15.43
N SER A 287 20.03 -9.23 -14.73
CA SER A 287 18.68 -9.82 -14.82
C SER A 287 17.59 -8.83 -14.40
N CYS A 288 17.80 -8.09 -13.30
CA CYS A 288 16.85 -7.07 -12.85
C CYS A 288 16.72 -5.89 -13.83
N LEU A 289 17.82 -5.44 -14.44
CA LEU A 289 17.79 -4.40 -15.48
C LEU A 289 17.02 -4.87 -16.71
N GLU A 290 17.24 -6.11 -17.17
CA GLU A 290 16.48 -6.69 -18.28
C GLU A 290 14.99 -6.80 -17.95
N ILE A 291 14.64 -7.25 -16.73
CA ILE A 291 13.25 -7.30 -16.27
C ILE A 291 12.65 -5.90 -16.28
N GLY A 292 13.32 -4.90 -15.73
CA GLY A 292 12.88 -3.51 -15.71
C GLY A 292 12.58 -2.99 -17.12
N LYS A 293 13.52 -3.16 -18.04
CA LYS A 293 13.37 -2.77 -19.47
C LYS A 293 12.19 -3.49 -20.14
N CYS A 294 12.03 -4.80 -19.93
CA CYS A 294 10.89 -5.55 -20.45
C CYS A 294 9.55 -5.05 -19.89
N CYS A 295 9.52 -4.67 -18.60
CA CYS A 295 8.33 -4.13 -17.96
C CYS A 295 7.93 -2.74 -18.51
N MET A 296 8.90 -1.94 -18.96
CA MET A 296 8.68 -0.57 -19.45
C MET A 296 8.36 -0.49 -20.94
N LYS A 297 8.19 -1.59 -21.66
CA LYS A 297 7.81 -1.57 -23.08
C LYS A 297 6.55 -0.75 -23.31
N SER A 298 6.52 0.03 -24.39
CA SER A 298 5.37 0.85 -24.75
C SER A 298 4.13 0.01 -25.01
N GLU A 299 4.30 -1.08 -25.78
CA GLU A 299 3.22 -2.03 -26.04
C GLU A 299 2.94 -2.90 -24.81
N ARG A 300 1.76 -2.71 -24.21
CA ARG A 300 1.38 -3.39 -22.97
C ARG A 300 1.45 -4.92 -23.04
N ASN A 301 1.10 -5.51 -24.20
CA ASN A 301 1.08 -6.95 -24.38
C ASN A 301 2.47 -7.58 -24.44
N GLU A 302 3.50 -6.78 -24.70
CA GLU A 302 4.89 -7.22 -24.69
C GLU A 302 5.53 -7.21 -23.30
N ARG A 303 4.86 -6.57 -22.31
CA ARG A 303 5.31 -6.60 -20.92
C ARG A 303 5.06 -7.97 -20.31
N PRO A 304 5.97 -8.49 -19.48
CA PRO A 304 5.79 -9.77 -18.81
C PRO A 304 4.59 -9.74 -17.84
N THR A 305 4.12 -10.91 -17.45
CA THR A 305 3.23 -11.11 -16.30
C THR A 305 4.04 -11.16 -15.01
N THR A 306 3.39 -11.01 -13.85
CA THR A 306 4.05 -11.18 -12.54
C THR A 306 4.62 -12.59 -12.39
N GLY A 307 3.94 -13.63 -12.87
CA GLY A 307 4.44 -15.00 -12.85
C GLY A 307 5.73 -15.19 -13.65
N GLU A 308 5.83 -14.59 -14.85
CA GLU A 308 7.05 -14.63 -15.66
C GLU A 308 8.20 -13.86 -14.99
N ILE A 309 7.92 -12.76 -14.28
CA ILE A 309 8.91 -12.02 -13.50
C ILE A 309 9.40 -12.87 -12.32
N MET A 310 8.47 -13.48 -11.57
CA MET A 310 8.80 -14.36 -10.44
C MET A 310 9.73 -15.51 -10.87
N LYS A 311 9.43 -16.14 -12.01
CA LYS A 311 10.27 -17.17 -12.60
C LYS A 311 11.68 -16.70 -12.89
N LYS A 312 11.83 -15.54 -13.54
CA LYS A 312 13.14 -14.94 -13.85
C LYS A 312 13.94 -14.59 -12.59
N LEU A 313 13.28 -14.26 -11.49
CA LEU A 313 13.89 -13.97 -10.19
C LEU A 313 14.15 -15.22 -9.34
N GLY A 314 13.83 -16.43 -9.85
CA GLY A 314 14.01 -17.69 -9.12
C GLY A 314 13.08 -17.84 -7.91
N LEU A 315 11.88 -17.31 -7.97
CA LEU A 315 10.90 -17.29 -6.86
C LEU A 315 9.77 -18.35 -7.02
N GLU A 316 9.87 -19.26 -7.99
CA GLU A 316 8.82 -20.27 -8.28
C GLU A 316 8.60 -21.30 -7.15
N SER A 317 9.57 -21.50 -6.27
CA SER A 317 9.53 -22.50 -5.20
C SER A 317 9.28 -21.92 -3.80
N ILE A 318 8.99 -20.62 -3.70
CA ILE A 318 8.45 -20.08 -2.46
C ILE A 318 6.94 -20.36 -2.50
N GLU A 319 6.56 -21.60 -2.19
CA GLU A 319 5.26 -21.84 -1.57
C GLU A 319 5.20 -20.85 -0.42
N CYS A 320 4.38 -19.81 -0.57
CA CYS A 320 3.89 -19.07 0.57
C CYS A 320 3.19 -20.14 1.41
N SER A 321 3.90 -20.67 2.41
CA SER A 321 3.33 -21.52 3.45
C SER A 321 2.39 -20.65 4.29
N LEU A 322 1.29 -20.29 3.69
CA LEU A 322 0.05 -19.95 4.35
C LEU A 322 -0.65 -21.28 4.52
N ASP A 323 -0.57 -21.81 5.75
CA ASP A 323 -1.34 -22.96 6.16
C ASP A 323 -2.76 -22.83 5.60
N SER A 324 -3.12 -23.83 4.81
CA SER A 324 -4.40 -23.98 4.13
C SER A 324 -5.51 -24.30 5.15
N GLU A 325 -5.83 -23.35 6.00
CA GLU A 325 -7.07 -23.32 6.77
C GLU A 325 -7.87 -22.06 6.43
N GLY A 326 -8.31 -22.00 5.18
CA GLY A 326 -9.38 -21.11 4.74
C GLY A 326 -10.71 -21.56 5.34
N GLY A 327 -10.92 -21.31 6.62
CA GLY A 327 -12.23 -21.47 7.24
C GLY A 327 -13.25 -20.48 6.63
N PRO A 328 -14.56 -20.86 6.57
CA PRO A 328 -15.58 -20.00 6.00
C PRO A 328 -15.68 -18.69 6.78
N LEU A 329 -15.80 -17.56 6.05
CA LEU A 329 -16.00 -16.21 6.59
C LEU A 329 -16.93 -16.22 7.80
N CYS A 330 -16.40 -15.86 8.97
CA CYS A 330 -17.15 -15.75 10.21
C CYS A 330 -18.37 -14.83 10.01
N LYS A 331 -19.53 -15.19 10.64
CA LYS A 331 -20.78 -14.42 10.55
C LYS A 331 -20.58 -12.92 10.81
N LYS A 332 -19.64 -12.52 11.65
CA LYS A 332 -19.26 -11.12 11.91
C LYS A 332 -18.68 -10.39 10.67
N GLN A 333 -18.00 -11.08 9.76
CA GLN A 333 -17.50 -10.47 8.51
C GLN A 333 -18.64 -10.09 7.56
N LYS A 334 -19.73 -10.88 7.57
CA LYS A 334 -20.94 -10.56 6.81
C LYS A 334 -21.68 -9.36 7.39
N GLU A 335 -21.64 -9.15 8.70
CA GLU A 335 -22.30 -8.01 9.35
C GLU A 335 -21.59 -6.68 9.08
N VAL A 336 -20.27 -6.63 9.09
CA VAL A 336 -19.49 -5.42 8.79
C VAL A 336 -19.63 -5.02 7.31
N ALA A 337 -19.51 -5.97 6.40
CA ALA A 337 -19.75 -5.75 4.97
C ALA A 337 -21.22 -5.37 4.69
N THR A 338 -22.17 -5.95 5.45
CA THR A 338 -23.59 -5.67 5.35
C THR A 338 -23.96 -4.32 5.98
N CYS A 339 -23.26 -3.86 7.01
CA CYS A 339 -23.45 -2.55 7.60
C CYS A 339 -23.02 -1.43 6.64
N LEU A 340 -21.87 -1.59 5.99
CA LEU A 340 -21.37 -0.66 4.96
C LEU A 340 -22.25 -0.69 3.68
N LEU A 341 -22.80 -1.85 3.31
CA LEU A 341 -23.70 -2.01 2.15
C LEU A 341 -25.15 -1.58 2.44
N LYS A 342 -25.64 -1.66 3.67
CA LYS A 342 -26.99 -1.19 4.06
C LYS A 342 -27.09 0.33 4.05
N THR A 343 -26.03 1.05 4.31
CA THR A 343 -25.94 2.50 4.09
C THR A 343 -26.11 2.87 2.61
N ARG A 344 -25.68 1.98 1.70
CA ARG A 344 -25.83 2.17 0.24
C ARG A 344 -27.26 1.98 -0.26
N LYS A 345 -28.04 1.03 0.31
CA LYS A 345 -29.44 0.76 -0.12
C LYS A 345 -30.46 1.76 0.41
N ARG A 346 -30.18 2.47 1.51
CA ARG A 346 -31.10 3.51 2.05
C ARG A 346 -31.03 4.86 1.33
N LYS A 347 -30.09 5.06 0.39
CA LYS A 347 -29.96 6.28 -0.42
C LYS A 347 -30.51 6.13 -1.86
N LEU A 348 -31.09 4.98 -2.21
CA LEU A 348 -31.67 4.70 -3.54
C LEU A 348 -33.19 4.44 -3.48
N LEU A 349 -33.82 4.74 -2.38
CA LEU A 349 -35.26 4.90 -2.19
C LEU A 349 -35.49 6.28 -1.56
#